data_1993a0ad2f3fcf1d76b90d7e7f255957
#
_entry.id   1993a0ad2f3fcf1d76b90d7e7f255957
#
_cell.length_a   1.000
_cell.length_b   1.000
_cell.length_c   1.000
_cell.angle_alpha   90.00
_cell.angle_beta   90.00
_cell.angle_gamma   90.00
#
_symmetry.space_group_name_H-M   'P 1'
#
loop_
_entity.id
_entity.type
_entity.pdbx_description
1 polymer ?
#
loop_
_entity_poly.entity_id
_entity_poly.type
_entity_poly.pdbx_seq_one_letter_code
_entity_poly.pdbx_strand_id
1 'polypeptide(L)'
;ARLRDFARQNPGVQWWLQSKLPVTGRLLDTEGPVLSYTLPEFGITMPFKPTDFTQVNPHINRVLVARALRLLDVRPHERVIDWFCGLGNFTLPLATQAREVLGIEGSEALVARSRENYESNQALALDGKSLSATIFVARNLFEMTSEMLVQDGAADKWLVDPPREGAFALAKALADLHDIEVPLDAVMAGDHLR
;
A
#
# COMPACT_ATOMS: atom_id res chain seq x y z
N ALA A 1 10.41 -28.85 -22.63
CA ALA A 1 10.70 -28.52 -24.03
C ALA A 1 9.53 -27.75 -24.68
N ARG A 2 8.35 -28.35 -24.82
CA ARG A 2 7.20 -27.75 -25.58
C ARG A 2 6.79 -26.34 -25.11
N LEU A 3 6.75 -26.05 -23.81
CA LEU A 3 6.36 -24.74 -23.31
C LEU A 3 7.38 -23.66 -23.66
N ARG A 4 8.68 -23.97 -23.55
CA ARG A 4 9.73 -23.02 -23.97
C ARG A 4 9.76 -22.79 -25.47
N ASP A 5 9.44 -23.80 -26.28
CA ASP A 5 9.34 -23.64 -27.72
C ASP A 5 8.17 -22.72 -28.10
N PHE A 6 7.04 -22.87 -27.41
CA PHE A 6 5.87 -21.99 -27.57
C PHE A 6 6.18 -20.57 -27.10
N ALA A 7 6.85 -20.39 -25.97
CA ALA A 7 7.28 -19.09 -25.47
C ALA A 7 8.18 -18.34 -26.46
N ARG A 8 9.14 -19.04 -27.07
CA ARG A 8 10.01 -18.47 -28.11
C ARG A 8 9.26 -18.00 -29.38
N GLN A 9 8.16 -18.66 -29.69
CA GLN A 9 7.29 -18.25 -30.82
C GLN A 9 6.41 -17.03 -30.51
N ASN A 10 6.31 -16.64 -29.21
CA ASN A 10 5.52 -15.52 -28.74
C ASN A 10 6.38 -14.54 -27.91
N PRO A 11 7.35 -13.85 -28.52
CA PRO A 11 8.34 -13.03 -27.80
C PRO A 11 7.76 -11.79 -27.13
N GLY A 12 6.53 -11.38 -27.50
CA GLY A 12 5.82 -10.25 -26.84
C GLY A 12 5.06 -10.63 -25.56
N VAL A 13 5.15 -11.90 -25.13
CA VAL A 13 4.43 -12.40 -23.96
C VAL A 13 5.40 -12.86 -22.89
N GLN A 14 5.24 -12.37 -21.68
CA GLN A 14 5.99 -12.82 -20.50
C GLN A 14 5.30 -14.05 -19.89
N TRP A 15 6.04 -15.14 -19.79
CA TRP A 15 5.51 -16.42 -19.31
C TRP A 15 5.91 -16.66 -17.86
N TRP A 16 4.92 -16.90 -17.02
CA TRP A 16 5.12 -17.23 -15.62
C TRP A 16 4.65 -18.65 -15.33
N LEU A 17 5.45 -19.38 -14.60
CA LEU A 17 5.11 -20.71 -14.09
C LEU A 17 4.62 -20.57 -12.65
N GLN A 18 3.46 -21.14 -12.37
CA GLN A 18 2.93 -21.24 -11.03
C GLN A 18 2.74 -22.71 -10.67
N SER A 19 3.29 -23.16 -9.54
CA SER A 19 3.01 -24.46 -8.96
C SER A 19 1.71 -24.37 -8.11
N LYS A 20 1.53 -25.23 -7.13
CA LYS A 20 0.26 -25.35 -6.39
C LYS A 20 -0.14 -24.11 -5.55
N LEU A 21 0.79 -23.22 -5.21
CA LEU A 21 0.54 -22.06 -4.34
C LEU A 21 0.78 -20.74 -5.07
N PRO A 22 -0.03 -19.70 -4.83
CA PRO A 22 0.12 -18.38 -5.45
C PRO A 22 1.54 -17.79 -5.31
N VAL A 23 2.18 -17.99 -4.14
CA VAL A 23 3.52 -17.47 -3.82
C VAL A 23 4.64 -18.05 -4.68
N THR A 24 4.38 -19.12 -5.44
CA THR A 24 5.41 -19.87 -6.20
C THR A 24 5.54 -19.44 -7.66
N GLY A 25 4.90 -18.34 -8.04
CA GLY A 25 5.02 -17.79 -9.38
C GLY A 25 6.47 -17.41 -9.71
N ARG A 26 7.00 -17.96 -10.80
CA ARG A 26 8.34 -17.64 -11.31
C ARG A 26 8.34 -17.50 -12.82
N LEU A 27 9.19 -16.64 -13.34
CA LEU A 27 9.41 -16.54 -14.79
C LEU A 27 9.83 -17.89 -15.36
N LEU A 28 9.35 -18.19 -16.56
CA LEU A 28 9.76 -19.37 -17.33
C LEU A 28 11.25 -19.28 -17.70
N ASP A 29 11.67 -18.10 -18.09
CA ASP A 29 13.06 -17.74 -18.41
C ASP A 29 13.50 -16.60 -17.47
N THR A 30 14.79 -16.47 -17.21
CA THR A 30 15.36 -15.58 -16.19
C THR A 30 15.36 -14.09 -16.58
N GLU A 31 14.97 -13.76 -17.79
CA GLU A 31 14.98 -12.39 -18.30
C GLU A 31 13.57 -11.98 -18.76
N GLY A 32 13.10 -10.88 -18.25
CA GLY A 32 11.85 -10.25 -18.65
C GLY A 32 11.72 -8.87 -18.02
N PRO A 33 11.01 -7.93 -18.65
CA PRO A 33 10.78 -6.63 -18.07
C PRO A 33 10.01 -6.75 -16.75
N VAL A 34 10.32 -5.86 -15.81
CA VAL A 34 9.54 -5.74 -14.58
C VAL A 34 8.13 -5.29 -14.96
N LEU A 35 7.12 -6.05 -14.51
CA LEU A 35 5.73 -5.63 -14.67
C LEU A 35 5.47 -4.43 -13.78
N SER A 36 4.88 -3.39 -14.34
CA SER A 36 4.55 -2.19 -13.59
C SER A 36 3.35 -1.46 -14.20
N TYR A 37 2.68 -0.67 -13.38
CA TYR A 37 1.74 0.35 -13.84
C TYR A 37 2.15 1.72 -13.29
N THR A 38 1.58 2.78 -13.81
CA THR A 38 1.91 4.14 -13.41
C THR A 38 0.70 4.91 -12.91
N LEU A 39 0.92 5.79 -11.95
CA LEU A 39 0.00 6.82 -11.46
C LEU A 39 0.59 8.19 -11.84
N PRO A 40 0.41 8.65 -13.10
CA PRO A 40 1.15 9.79 -13.64
C PRO A 40 0.89 11.11 -12.92
N GLU A 41 -0.33 11.28 -12.38
CA GLU A 41 -0.71 12.48 -11.61
C GLU A 41 0.20 12.70 -10.40
N PHE A 42 0.74 11.60 -9.84
CA PHE A 42 1.60 11.60 -8.66
C PHE A 42 3.07 11.33 -8.98
N GLY A 43 3.40 11.05 -10.23
CA GLY A 43 4.75 10.67 -10.65
C GLY A 43 5.19 9.29 -10.15
N ILE A 44 4.24 8.41 -9.81
CA ILE A 44 4.51 7.11 -9.18
C ILE A 44 4.53 5.99 -10.22
N THR A 45 5.52 5.11 -10.11
CA THR A 45 5.60 3.83 -10.83
C THR A 45 5.48 2.69 -9.83
N MET A 46 4.60 1.74 -10.12
CA MET A 46 4.26 0.62 -9.24
C MET A 46 4.70 -0.71 -9.83
N PRO A 47 5.90 -1.19 -9.56
CA PRO A 47 6.30 -2.56 -9.86
C PRO A 47 5.43 -3.58 -9.11
N PHE A 48 5.09 -4.67 -9.79
CA PHE A 48 4.31 -5.76 -9.21
C PHE A 48 4.69 -7.12 -9.78
N LYS A 49 4.32 -8.18 -9.08
CA LYS A 49 4.37 -9.57 -9.58
C LYS A 49 2.97 -10.03 -9.99
N PRO A 50 2.83 -10.99 -10.91
CA PRO A 50 1.53 -11.55 -11.28
C PRO A 50 0.75 -12.16 -10.10
N THR A 51 1.42 -12.44 -9.00
CA THR A 51 0.84 -12.94 -7.75
C THR A 51 0.34 -11.83 -6.82
N ASP A 52 0.74 -10.60 -7.07
CA ASP A 52 0.31 -9.46 -6.26
C ASP A 52 -1.09 -9.02 -6.70
N PHE A 53 -1.92 -8.64 -5.73
CA PHE A 53 -3.21 -8.03 -6.08
C PHE A 53 -2.97 -6.63 -6.67
N THR A 54 -3.51 -6.41 -7.86
CA THR A 54 -3.54 -5.11 -8.50
C THR A 54 -4.94 -4.85 -9.07
N GLN A 55 -5.32 -3.58 -9.19
CA GLN A 55 -6.56 -3.20 -9.86
C GLN A 55 -6.44 -3.56 -11.35
N VAL A 56 -7.33 -4.43 -11.82
CA VAL A 56 -7.26 -5.03 -13.18
C VAL A 56 -7.37 -3.97 -14.28
N ASN A 57 -8.13 -2.91 -14.05
CA ASN A 57 -8.27 -1.81 -14.98
C ASN A 57 -7.41 -0.62 -14.58
N PRO A 58 -6.27 -0.36 -15.23
CA PRO A 58 -5.35 0.71 -14.85
C PRO A 58 -5.96 2.11 -15.02
N HIS A 59 -6.89 2.30 -15.95
CA HIS A 59 -7.58 3.59 -16.11
C HIS A 59 -8.50 3.87 -14.94
N ILE A 60 -9.29 2.89 -14.54
CA ILE A 60 -10.17 3.01 -13.38
C ILE A 60 -9.35 3.19 -12.11
N ASN A 61 -8.23 2.47 -11.97
CA ASN A 61 -7.33 2.65 -10.82
C ASN A 61 -6.83 4.09 -10.70
N ARG A 62 -6.37 4.70 -11.80
CA ARG A 62 -5.93 6.11 -11.81
C ARG A 62 -7.03 7.06 -11.35
N VAL A 63 -8.25 6.89 -11.90
CA VAL A 63 -9.41 7.71 -11.52
C VAL A 63 -9.77 7.50 -10.05
N LEU A 64 -9.76 6.26 -9.57
CA LEU A 64 -10.07 5.89 -8.20
C LEU A 64 -9.09 6.56 -7.22
N VAL A 65 -7.78 6.38 -7.45
CA VAL A 65 -6.73 6.96 -6.61
C VAL A 65 -6.83 8.49 -6.61
N ALA A 66 -6.90 9.12 -7.77
CA ALA A 66 -7.01 10.57 -7.88
C ALA A 66 -8.27 11.11 -7.17
N ARG A 67 -9.40 10.40 -7.28
CA ARG A 67 -10.64 10.78 -6.60
C ARG A 67 -10.56 10.62 -5.10
N ALA A 68 -9.99 9.51 -4.62
CA ALA A 68 -9.81 9.26 -3.19
C ALA A 68 -8.95 10.34 -2.54
N LEU A 69 -7.80 10.67 -3.14
CA LEU A 69 -6.91 11.71 -2.60
C LEU A 69 -7.57 13.10 -2.61
N ARG A 70 -8.31 13.44 -3.67
CA ARG A 70 -9.06 14.71 -3.70
C ARG A 70 -10.14 14.79 -2.63
N LEU A 71 -10.85 13.70 -2.34
CA LEU A 71 -11.87 13.65 -1.30
C LEU A 71 -11.26 13.68 0.09
N LEU A 72 -10.11 13.03 0.26
CA LEU A 72 -9.39 13.04 1.52
C LEU A 72 -8.77 14.40 1.81
N ASP A 73 -8.44 15.18 0.77
CA ASP A 73 -7.92 16.55 0.83
C ASP A 73 -6.76 16.71 1.82
N VAL A 74 -5.74 15.89 1.66
CA VAL A 74 -4.58 15.82 2.56
C VAL A 74 -3.74 17.09 2.49
N ARG A 75 -3.36 17.62 3.65
CA ARG A 75 -2.51 18.80 3.78
C ARG A 75 -1.06 18.40 4.12
N PRO A 76 -0.06 19.24 3.75
CA PRO A 76 1.36 18.90 3.94
C PRO A 76 1.82 18.73 5.40
N HIS A 77 1.03 19.14 6.36
CA HIS A 77 1.31 18.98 7.80
C HIS A 77 0.60 17.77 8.43
N GLU A 78 -0.29 17.12 7.68
CA GLU A 78 -1.11 16.02 8.18
C GLU A 78 -0.38 14.68 8.13
N ARG A 79 -0.70 13.82 9.10
CA ARG A 79 -0.35 12.41 9.15
C ARG A 79 -1.53 11.57 8.68
N VAL A 80 -1.27 10.59 7.81
CA VAL A 80 -2.31 9.73 7.25
C VAL A 80 -2.00 8.26 7.55
N ILE A 81 -3.04 7.47 7.87
CA ILE A 81 -2.93 6.01 7.93
C ILE A 81 -3.71 5.42 6.75
N ASP A 82 -3.04 4.55 6.01
CA ASP A 82 -3.60 3.77 4.89
C ASP A 82 -3.78 2.32 5.34
N TRP A 83 -5.03 1.96 5.65
CA TRP A 83 -5.40 0.62 6.11
C TRP A 83 -5.66 -0.31 4.93
N PHE A 84 -5.13 -1.53 4.97
CA PHE A 84 -5.14 -2.48 3.86
C PHE A 84 -4.35 -1.96 2.65
N CYS A 85 -3.18 -1.41 2.90
CA CYS A 85 -2.41 -0.64 1.91
C CYS A 85 -1.90 -1.46 0.71
N GLY A 86 -1.94 -2.79 0.79
CA GLY A 86 -1.47 -3.67 -0.28
C GLY A 86 -0.01 -3.40 -0.64
N LEU A 87 0.25 -3.20 -1.92
CA LEU A 87 1.59 -2.84 -2.45
C LEU A 87 1.86 -1.32 -2.45
N GLY A 88 0.99 -0.53 -1.80
CA GLY A 88 1.15 0.91 -1.66
C GLY A 88 0.40 1.75 -2.68
N ASN A 89 -0.67 1.21 -3.29
CA ASN A 89 -1.42 1.87 -4.36
C ASN A 89 -1.98 3.25 -3.99
N PHE A 90 -2.40 3.44 -2.74
CA PHE A 90 -2.80 4.74 -2.18
C PHE A 90 -1.69 5.36 -1.34
N THR A 91 -0.92 4.55 -0.61
CA THR A 91 0.12 5.01 0.30
C THR A 91 1.15 5.90 -0.40
N LEU A 92 1.66 5.49 -1.58
CA LEU A 92 2.68 6.25 -2.27
C LEU A 92 2.14 7.60 -2.80
N PRO A 93 0.96 7.65 -3.46
CA PRO A 93 0.29 8.91 -3.77
C PRO A 93 0.04 9.81 -2.55
N LEU A 94 -0.40 9.25 -1.41
CA LEU A 94 -0.57 9.99 -0.15
C LEU A 94 0.76 10.61 0.31
N ALA A 95 1.86 9.87 0.17
CA ALA A 95 3.19 10.34 0.52
C ALA A 95 3.70 11.50 -0.35
N THR A 96 3.04 11.82 -1.47
CA THR A 96 3.33 13.05 -2.25
C THR A 96 2.70 14.30 -1.65
N GLN A 97 1.78 14.15 -0.71
CA GLN A 97 0.96 15.25 -0.17
C GLN A 97 1.07 15.40 1.34
N ALA A 98 1.08 14.29 2.08
CA ALA A 98 1.11 14.24 3.55
C ALA A 98 2.50 14.60 4.11
N ARG A 99 2.54 14.94 5.40
CA ARG A 99 3.79 15.03 6.16
C ARG A 99 4.39 13.64 6.39
N GLU A 100 3.53 12.66 6.70
CA GLU A 100 3.90 11.30 7.06
C GLU A 100 2.77 10.34 6.70
N VAL A 101 3.11 9.13 6.25
CA VAL A 101 2.13 8.08 5.98
C VAL A 101 2.51 6.78 6.67
N LEU A 102 1.52 6.15 7.31
CA LEU A 102 1.63 4.79 7.84
C LEU A 102 0.75 3.87 6.99
N GLY A 103 1.36 2.93 6.27
CA GLY A 103 0.66 1.87 5.55
C GLY A 103 0.61 0.58 6.37
N ILE A 104 -0.58 0.02 6.57
CA ILE A 104 -0.76 -1.23 7.32
C ILE A 104 -1.41 -2.28 6.43
N GLU A 105 -0.81 -3.46 6.39
CA GLU A 105 -1.22 -4.55 5.50
C GLU A 105 -1.07 -5.90 6.21
N GLY A 106 -1.99 -6.84 5.93
CA GLY A 106 -1.98 -8.17 6.54
C GLY A 106 -0.89 -9.09 6.01
N SER A 107 -0.44 -8.88 4.78
CA SER A 107 0.53 -9.73 4.10
C SER A 107 1.95 -9.18 4.22
N GLU A 108 2.84 -9.89 4.91
CA GLU A 108 4.27 -9.54 4.97
C GLU A 108 4.91 -9.42 3.57
N ALA A 109 4.47 -10.25 2.62
CA ALA A 109 4.97 -10.21 1.25
C ALA A 109 4.55 -8.91 0.53
N LEU A 110 3.33 -8.43 0.76
CA LEU A 110 2.87 -7.15 0.21
C LEU A 110 3.55 -5.97 0.91
N VAL A 111 3.76 -6.04 2.22
CA VAL A 111 4.53 -5.03 2.99
C VAL A 111 5.97 -4.93 2.46
N ALA A 112 6.64 -6.06 2.22
CA ALA A 112 7.96 -6.04 1.59
C ALA A 112 7.93 -5.38 0.22
N ARG A 113 6.91 -5.69 -0.60
CA ARG A 113 6.71 -5.08 -1.91
C ARG A 113 6.44 -3.58 -1.82
N SER A 114 5.61 -3.14 -0.88
CA SER A 114 5.33 -1.71 -0.69
C SER A 114 6.57 -0.91 -0.29
N ARG A 115 7.45 -1.49 0.53
CA ARG A 115 8.75 -0.89 0.86
C ARG A 115 9.66 -0.77 -0.38
N GLU A 116 9.80 -1.86 -1.16
CA GLU A 116 10.56 -1.84 -2.42
C GLU A 116 10.01 -0.78 -3.39
N ASN A 117 8.68 -0.66 -3.49
CA ASN A 117 8.02 0.35 -4.33
C ASN A 117 8.30 1.77 -3.82
N TYR A 118 8.26 1.99 -2.52
CA TYR A 118 8.60 3.27 -1.90
C TYR A 118 10.06 3.66 -2.19
N GLU A 119 11.00 2.77 -1.91
CA GLU A 119 12.43 3.00 -2.16
C GLU A 119 12.72 3.30 -3.63
N SER A 120 12.11 2.54 -4.54
CA SER A 120 12.27 2.74 -5.99
C SER A 120 11.74 4.11 -6.44
N ASN A 121 10.60 4.54 -5.92
CA ASN A 121 10.03 5.85 -6.26
C ASN A 121 10.81 7.00 -5.60
N GLN A 122 11.36 6.81 -4.40
CA GLN A 122 12.28 7.79 -3.80
C GLN A 122 13.54 7.99 -4.64
N ALA A 123 14.11 6.90 -5.16
CA ALA A 123 15.29 6.96 -6.02
C ALA A 123 15.01 7.60 -7.40
N LEU A 124 13.77 7.48 -7.90
CA LEU A 124 13.34 8.05 -9.17
C LEU A 124 12.83 9.49 -9.05
N ALA A 125 12.71 10.01 -7.82
CA ALA A 125 12.22 11.36 -7.58
C ALA A 125 13.14 12.40 -8.23
N LEU A 126 12.74 12.87 -9.39
CA LEU A 126 13.37 13.97 -10.10
C LEU A 126 12.77 15.30 -9.59
N ASP A 127 13.56 16.37 -9.63
CA ASP A 127 13.10 17.73 -9.35
C ASP A 127 12.69 18.04 -7.88
N GLY A 128 13.29 17.35 -6.90
CA GLY A 128 13.08 17.66 -5.48
C GLY A 128 11.71 17.25 -4.92
N LYS A 129 10.93 16.46 -5.64
CA LYS A 129 9.64 15.89 -5.18
C LYS A 129 9.87 14.53 -4.53
N SER A 130 10.57 14.49 -3.40
CA SER A 130 10.68 13.25 -2.62
C SER A 130 9.35 12.90 -1.96
N LEU A 131 9.06 11.61 -1.84
CA LEU A 131 7.96 11.14 -1.01
C LEU A 131 8.23 11.47 0.46
N SER A 132 7.20 11.80 1.21
CA SER A 132 7.31 12.02 2.66
C SER A 132 7.69 10.74 3.41
N ALA A 133 8.07 10.89 4.67
CA ALA A 133 8.34 9.76 5.57
C ALA A 133 7.17 8.76 5.53
N THR A 134 7.47 7.53 5.16
CA THR A 134 6.45 6.48 5.02
C THR A 134 6.92 5.19 5.68
N ILE A 135 6.10 4.65 6.56
CA ILE A 135 6.36 3.41 7.27
C ILE A 135 5.33 2.37 6.84
N PHE A 136 5.77 1.13 6.67
CA PHE A 136 4.89 0.01 6.34
C PHE A 136 4.98 -1.06 7.43
N VAL A 137 3.81 -1.49 7.93
CA VAL A 137 3.68 -2.46 9.02
C VAL A 137 2.86 -3.65 8.57
N ALA A 138 3.37 -4.85 8.82
CA ALA A 138 2.61 -6.09 8.65
C ALA A 138 1.81 -6.37 9.92
N ARG A 139 0.48 -6.49 9.79
CA ARG A 139 -0.42 -6.77 10.92
C ARG A 139 -1.72 -7.43 10.47
N ASN A 140 -2.21 -8.38 11.24
CA ASN A 140 -3.52 -8.97 11.00
C ASN A 140 -4.63 -7.94 11.30
N LEU A 141 -5.20 -7.37 10.24
CA LEU A 141 -6.22 -6.32 10.33
C LEU A 141 -7.61 -6.86 10.73
N PHE A 142 -7.77 -8.18 10.76
CA PHE A 142 -8.99 -8.83 11.26
C PHE A 142 -8.96 -9.06 12.79
N GLU A 143 -7.85 -8.76 13.46
CA GLU A 143 -7.64 -8.89 14.90
C GLU A 143 -7.28 -7.55 15.56
N MET A 144 -7.69 -6.43 14.96
CA MET A 144 -7.42 -5.09 15.48
C MET A 144 -8.09 -4.86 16.83
N THR A 145 -7.36 -4.20 17.74
CA THR A 145 -7.83 -3.76 19.06
C THR A 145 -7.61 -2.27 19.25
N SER A 146 -8.28 -1.68 20.25
CA SER A 146 -8.13 -0.26 20.60
C SER A 146 -6.69 0.07 21.05
N GLU A 147 -6.02 -0.85 21.76
CA GLU A 147 -4.62 -0.68 22.17
C GLU A 147 -3.68 -0.60 20.97
N MET A 148 -3.94 -1.40 19.93
CA MET A 148 -3.17 -1.33 18.69
C MET A 148 -3.35 0.02 17.99
N LEU A 149 -4.58 0.58 17.98
CA LEU A 149 -4.82 1.92 17.45
C LEU A 149 -4.06 3.00 18.24
N VAL A 150 -4.02 2.88 19.58
CA VAL A 150 -3.24 3.79 20.42
C VAL A 150 -1.74 3.70 20.10
N GLN A 151 -1.22 2.49 19.90
CA GLN A 151 0.19 2.27 19.54
C GLN A 151 0.55 2.85 18.16
N ASP A 152 -0.39 2.81 17.20
CA ASP A 152 -0.19 3.43 15.89
C ASP A 152 -0.15 4.96 15.96
N GLY A 153 -0.67 5.53 17.04
CA GLY A 153 -0.72 6.96 17.28
C GLY A 153 -1.82 7.67 16.49
N ALA A 154 -2.07 8.91 16.87
CA ALA A 154 -3.06 9.74 16.21
C ALA A 154 -2.69 10.03 14.75
N ALA A 155 -3.70 10.08 13.88
CA ALA A 155 -3.58 10.53 12.52
C ALA A 155 -4.71 11.52 12.20
N ASP A 156 -4.42 12.47 11.33
CA ASP A 156 -5.39 13.46 10.90
C ASP A 156 -6.45 12.85 9.98
N LYS A 157 -6.04 11.84 9.20
CA LYS A 157 -6.92 11.18 8.21
C LYS A 157 -6.61 9.69 8.08
N TRP A 158 -7.65 8.93 7.79
CA TRP A 158 -7.57 7.51 7.48
C TRP A 158 -8.12 7.25 6.09
N LEU A 159 -7.41 6.41 5.32
CA LEU A 159 -7.92 5.76 4.12
C LEU A 159 -8.14 4.29 4.46
N VAL A 160 -9.30 3.76 4.11
CA VAL A 160 -9.66 2.36 4.42
C VAL A 160 -10.23 1.73 3.15
N ASP A 161 -9.47 0.81 2.53
CA ASP A 161 -9.87 0.06 1.32
C ASP A 161 -9.81 -1.45 1.61
N PRO A 162 -10.76 -1.99 2.39
CA PRO A 162 -10.70 -3.35 2.87
C PRO A 162 -11.09 -4.35 1.77
N PRO A 163 -10.72 -5.63 1.92
CA PRO A 163 -11.22 -6.72 1.09
C PRO A 163 -12.73 -6.92 1.30
N ARG A 164 -13.31 -7.88 0.56
CA ARG A 164 -14.77 -8.14 0.61
C ARG A 164 -15.29 -8.51 1.99
N GLU A 165 -14.46 -9.07 2.83
CA GLU A 165 -14.74 -9.39 4.23
C GLU A 165 -14.97 -8.15 5.10
N GLY A 166 -14.55 -6.97 4.59
CA GLY A 166 -14.71 -5.70 5.27
C GLY A 166 -13.65 -5.44 6.36
N ALA A 167 -13.85 -4.39 7.15
CA ALA A 167 -12.94 -3.92 8.20
C ALA A 167 -13.62 -3.91 9.58
N PHE A 168 -14.38 -4.96 9.90
CA PHE A 168 -15.18 -5.00 11.13
C PHE A 168 -14.33 -4.81 12.41
N ALA A 169 -13.19 -5.54 12.52
CA ALA A 169 -12.34 -5.44 13.70
C ALA A 169 -11.75 -4.02 13.86
N LEU A 170 -11.36 -3.37 12.76
CA LEU A 170 -10.89 -1.99 12.78
C LEU A 170 -11.98 -1.02 13.24
N ALA A 171 -13.20 -1.16 12.67
CA ALA A 171 -14.34 -0.32 13.05
C ALA A 171 -14.73 -0.52 14.52
N LYS A 172 -14.73 -1.79 14.99
CA LYS A 172 -14.98 -2.12 16.40
C LYS A 172 -13.91 -1.52 17.30
N ALA A 173 -12.63 -1.69 16.98
CA ALA A 173 -11.53 -1.13 17.76
C ALA A 173 -11.62 0.40 17.89
N LEU A 174 -12.06 1.08 16.82
CA LEU A 174 -12.29 2.52 16.85
C LEU A 174 -13.47 2.90 17.74
N ALA A 175 -14.56 2.14 17.71
CA ALA A 175 -15.71 2.37 18.60
C ALA A 175 -15.32 2.15 20.07
N ASP A 176 -14.64 1.02 20.37
CA ASP A 176 -14.16 0.70 21.71
C ASP A 176 -13.19 1.79 22.23
N LEU A 177 -12.39 2.41 21.37
CA LEU A 177 -11.50 3.50 21.74
C LEU A 177 -12.27 4.78 22.14
N HIS A 178 -13.42 5.02 21.50
CA HIS A 178 -14.27 6.16 21.83
C HIS A 178 -15.00 5.99 23.16
N ASP A 179 -15.35 4.76 23.53
CA ASP A 179 -16.00 4.43 24.79
C ASP A 179 -15.04 4.39 26.00
N ILE A 180 -13.73 4.22 25.74
CA ILE A 180 -12.71 4.45 26.76
C ILE A 180 -12.56 5.97 26.89
N GLU A 181 -12.94 6.55 28.02
CA GLU A 181 -12.65 7.96 28.38
C GLU A 181 -11.11 8.18 28.49
N VAL A 182 -10.40 7.97 27.39
CA VAL A 182 -9.04 8.48 27.24
C VAL A 182 -9.20 9.96 26.92
N PRO A 183 -8.72 10.89 27.74
CA PRO A 183 -8.74 12.30 27.38
C PRO A 183 -8.12 12.43 25.98
N LEU A 184 -8.83 13.06 25.04
CA LEU A 184 -8.31 13.29 23.68
C LEU A 184 -6.90 13.88 23.69
N ASP A 185 -6.58 14.62 24.73
CA ASP A 185 -5.26 15.21 25.01
C ASP A 185 -4.14 14.16 25.18
N ALA A 186 -4.42 12.97 25.68
CA ALA A 186 -3.43 11.89 25.82
C ALA A 186 -3.15 11.19 24.49
N VAL A 187 -4.15 11.16 23.57
CA VAL A 187 -3.98 10.61 22.22
C VAL A 187 -3.25 11.62 21.32
N MET A 188 -3.39 12.92 21.62
CA MET A 188 -2.76 14.01 20.85
C MET A 188 -1.34 14.32 21.34
N ALA A 189 -0.96 13.89 22.55
CA ALA A 189 0.38 14.04 23.10
C ALA A 189 1.23 12.80 22.82
N GLY A 190 1.41 12.47 21.54
CA GLY A 190 2.37 11.46 21.12
C GLY A 190 3.79 11.88 21.50
N ASP A 191 4.17 11.59 22.75
CA ASP A 191 5.50 11.82 23.26
C ASP A 191 6.47 10.85 22.57
N HIS A 192 7.38 11.44 21.87
CA HIS A 192 8.55 10.91 21.22
C HIS A 192 9.19 9.74 21.96
N LEU A 193 9.09 8.53 21.41
CA LEU A 193 10.07 7.50 21.68
C LEU A 193 11.31 7.77 20.81
N ARG A 194 12.35 8.22 21.48
CA ARG A 194 13.73 8.33 20.99
C ARG A 194 14.31 6.95 20.66
#